data_cb3e03993f39548db0823f836458b06e
#
_entry.id   cb3e03993f39548db0823f836458b06e
#
_cell.length_a   1.000
_cell.length_b   1.000
_cell.length_c   1.000
_cell.angle_alpha   90.00
_cell.angle_beta   90.00
_cell.angle_gamma   90.00
#
_symmetry.space_group_name_H-M   'P 1'
#
loop_
_entity.id
_entity.type
_entity.pdbx_description
1 polymer ?
#
loop_
_entity_poly.entity_id
_entity_poly.type
_entity_poly.pdbx_seq_one_letter_code
_entity_poly.pdbx_strand_id
1 'polypeptide(L)'
;MDLGISGRSAILMASSRGLGRACAESLAREGLHLVINGRTQADVDRTCDELHEAHGITATPVVGDATTTEVHDELLAACPEPDIVLLNGEGPPPSAFGDIDAGMWADTLQRTMVSPLLFVQRVIDGMQQRRFGRIVAISSAMVKSPNPLMSMSHGPRLGLTGVLKGLSKSAVAHNVTINTLLPERFDTGRQQQMAELVMQHRGLTYDEARAEQVASIKAGRLGRPEEFGDTFAFVCSVQAGFMSGQSIQLDGGSYDGVF
;
A
#
# COMPACT_ATOMS: atom_id res chain seq x y z
N MET A 1 -10.48 -7.10 -19.32
CA MET A 1 -9.50 -8.21 -19.32
C MET A 1 -9.84 -9.07 -18.12
N ASP A 2 -9.97 -10.36 -18.27
CA ASP A 2 -10.11 -11.25 -17.12
C ASP A 2 -8.74 -11.39 -16.43
N LEU A 3 -8.65 -11.02 -15.15
CA LEU A 3 -7.40 -11.09 -14.38
C LEU A 3 -7.11 -12.49 -13.82
N GLY A 4 -8.03 -13.44 -13.96
CA GLY A 4 -7.88 -14.83 -13.50
C GLY A 4 -7.77 -14.98 -11.98
N ILE A 5 -8.32 -14.05 -11.20
CA ILE A 5 -8.23 -14.02 -9.73
C ILE A 5 -9.60 -14.09 -9.03
N SER A 6 -10.68 -14.23 -9.78
CA SER A 6 -12.04 -14.34 -9.21
C SER A 6 -12.13 -15.51 -8.22
N GLY A 7 -12.86 -15.32 -7.13
CA GLY A 7 -13.05 -16.29 -6.04
C GLY A 7 -11.84 -16.48 -5.11
N ARG A 8 -10.72 -15.79 -5.34
CA ARG A 8 -9.56 -15.77 -4.43
C ARG A 8 -9.80 -14.92 -3.20
N SER A 9 -8.92 -15.04 -2.23
CA SER A 9 -8.96 -14.31 -0.98
C SER A 9 -7.81 -13.31 -0.86
N ALA A 10 -8.10 -12.13 -0.26
CA ALA A 10 -7.10 -11.10 -0.05
C ALA A 10 -7.17 -10.48 1.36
N ILE A 11 -6.01 -10.27 1.97
CA ILE A 11 -5.86 -9.44 3.16
C ILE A 11 -5.30 -8.08 2.75
N LEU A 12 -6.03 -7.02 3.09
CA LEU A 12 -5.69 -5.65 2.73
C LEU A 12 -5.48 -4.80 3.99
N MET A 13 -4.22 -4.53 4.33
CA MET A 13 -3.87 -3.69 5.49
C MET A 13 -4.14 -2.22 5.20
N ALA A 14 -4.62 -1.47 6.21
CA ALA A 14 -4.93 -0.03 6.15
C ALA A 14 -5.72 0.34 4.88
N SER A 15 -6.82 -0.39 4.62
CA SER A 15 -7.56 -0.33 3.36
C SER A 15 -8.98 0.24 3.49
N SER A 16 -9.34 0.81 4.63
CA SER A 16 -10.64 1.47 4.81
C SER A 16 -10.74 2.85 4.14
N ARG A 17 -9.64 3.39 3.59
CA ARG A 17 -9.59 4.69 2.89
C ARG A 17 -8.36 4.82 1.98
N GLY A 18 -8.35 5.88 1.16
CA GLY A 18 -7.21 6.24 0.32
C GLY A 18 -6.82 5.16 -0.69
N LEU A 19 -5.52 4.98 -0.92
CA LEU A 19 -5.00 4.00 -1.89
C LEU A 19 -5.32 2.55 -1.51
N GLY A 20 -5.31 2.22 -0.21
CA GLY A 20 -5.71 0.89 0.26
C GLY A 20 -7.16 0.58 -0.10
N ARG A 21 -8.09 1.57 0.07
CA ARG A 21 -9.48 1.44 -0.34
C ARG A 21 -9.61 1.27 -1.87
N ALA A 22 -8.85 2.03 -2.64
CA ALA A 22 -8.86 1.88 -4.11
C ALA A 22 -8.38 0.49 -4.55
N CYS A 23 -7.39 -0.10 -3.86
CA CYS A 23 -6.97 -1.48 -4.08
C CYS A 23 -8.11 -2.47 -3.76
N ALA A 24 -8.83 -2.26 -2.64
CA ALA A 24 -9.97 -3.08 -2.26
C ALA A 24 -11.08 -3.02 -3.31
N GLU A 25 -11.41 -1.84 -3.79
CA GLU A 25 -12.41 -1.61 -4.84
C GLU A 25 -12.06 -2.34 -6.14
N SER A 26 -10.79 -2.27 -6.57
CA SER A 26 -10.36 -2.95 -7.80
C SER A 26 -10.40 -4.48 -7.67
N LEU A 27 -10.04 -5.04 -6.51
CA LEU A 27 -10.18 -6.49 -6.28
C LEU A 27 -11.64 -6.93 -6.10
N ALA A 28 -12.48 -6.08 -5.50
CA ALA A 28 -13.92 -6.36 -5.36
C ALA A 28 -14.61 -6.50 -6.73
N ARG A 29 -14.25 -5.65 -7.68
CA ARG A 29 -14.73 -5.75 -9.09
C ARG A 29 -14.33 -7.07 -9.76
N GLU A 30 -13.23 -7.67 -9.34
CA GLU A 30 -12.77 -8.98 -9.83
C GLU A 30 -13.39 -10.17 -9.05
N GLY A 31 -14.27 -9.92 -8.07
CA GLY A 31 -15.02 -10.94 -7.35
C GLY A 31 -14.21 -11.69 -6.28
N LEU A 32 -13.30 -11.02 -5.60
CA LEU A 32 -12.52 -11.62 -4.51
C LEU A 32 -13.25 -11.55 -3.15
N HIS A 33 -12.89 -12.45 -2.24
CA HIS A 33 -13.20 -12.34 -0.81
C HIS A 33 -12.14 -11.47 -0.14
N LEU A 34 -12.55 -10.38 0.53
CA LEU A 34 -11.62 -9.40 1.07
C LEU A 34 -11.67 -9.35 2.60
N VAL A 35 -10.50 -9.25 3.23
CA VAL A 35 -10.37 -8.81 4.62
C VAL A 35 -9.90 -7.37 4.61
N ILE A 36 -10.72 -6.47 5.14
CA ILE A 36 -10.50 -5.02 5.16
C ILE A 36 -10.02 -4.61 6.54
N ASN A 37 -8.81 -4.08 6.61
CA ASN A 37 -8.28 -3.57 7.86
C ASN A 37 -8.23 -2.04 7.90
N GLY A 38 -8.47 -1.49 9.08
CA GLY A 38 -8.35 -0.07 9.38
C GLY A 38 -8.45 0.17 10.89
N ARG A 39 -8.08 1.38 11.34
CA ARG A 39 -8.05 1.70 12.79
C ARG A 39 -9.41 2.17 13.34
N THR A 40 -10.32 2.59 12.48
CA THR A 40 -11.61 3.15 12.88
C THR A 40 -12.72 2.18 12.50
N GLN A 41 -13.47 1.67 13.48
CA GLN A 41 -14.57 0.72 13.27
C GLN A 41 -15.54 1.21 12.18
N ALA A 42 -16.06 2.43 12.34
CA ALA A 42 -17.05 2.99 11.40
C ALA A 42 -16.55 3.09 9.96
N ASP A 43 -15.24 3.37 9.74
CA ASP A 43 -14.66 3.42 8.39
C ASP A 43 -14.49 2.02 7.78
N VAL A 44 -14.13 1.04 8.61
CA VAL A 44 -13.97 -0.34 8.15
C VAL A 44 -15.32 -0.95 7.80
N ASP A 45 -16.32 -0.82 8.69
CA ASP A 45 -17.68 -1.33 8.47
C ASP A 45 -18.28 -0.73 7.21
N ARG A 46 -18.29 0.61 7.12
CA ARG A 46 -18.78 1.32 5.92
C ARG A 46 -18.11 0.81 4.64
N THR A 47 -16.79 0.58 4.69
CA THR A 47 -16.05 0.08 3.53
C THR A 47 -16.50 -1.32 3.14
N CYS A 48 -16.69 -2.21 4.12
CA CYS A 48 -17.16 -3.57 3.87
C CYS A 48 -18.58 -3.57 3.29
N ASP A 49 -19.48 -2.76 3.86
CA ASP A 49 -20.86 -2.65 3.39
C ASP A 49 -20.94 -2.12 1.96
N GLU A 50 -20.23 -1.02 1.66
CA GLU A 50 -20.19 -0.44 0.32
C GLU A 50 -19.61 -1.42 -0.74
N LEU A 51 -18.56 -2.17 -0.39
CA LEU A 51 -17.99 -3.18 -1.30
C LEU A 51 -18.95 -4.36 -1.52
N HIS A 52 -19.65 -4.79 -0.48
CA HIS A 52 -20.68 -5.82 -0.57
C HIS A 52 -21.85 -5.36 -1.45
N GLU A 53 -22.38 -4.17 -1.19
CA GLU A 53 -23.52 -3.60 -1.93
C GLU A 53 -23.18 -3.39 -3.43
N ALA A 54 -21.97 -2.89 -3.72
CA ALA A 54 -21.59 -2.57 -5.10
C ALA A 54 -21.21 -3.80 -5.93
N HIS A 55 -20.62 -4.84 -5.30
CA HIS A 55 -19.99 -5.94 -6.02
C HIS A 55 -20.49 -7.34 -5.63
N GLY A 56 -21.33 -7.45 -4.59
CA GLY A 56 -21.85 -8.74 -4.10
C GLY A 56 -20.80 -9.67 -3.49
N ILE A 57 -19.62 -9.14 -3.13
CA ILE A 57 -18.52 -9.93 -2.55
C ILE A 57 -18.66 -10.04 -1.04
N THR A 58 -17.91 -10.99 -0.44
CA THR A 58 -17.71 -11.03 1.00
C THR A 58 -16.56 -10.09 1.39
N ALA A 59 -16.84 -9.11 2.25
CA ALA A 59 -15.84 -8.23 2.86
C ALA A 59 -15.89 -8.39 4.38
N THR A 60 -14.80 -8.86 4.99
CA THR A 60 -14.70 -9.12 6.42
C THR A 60 -13.93 -7.98 7.12
N PRO A 61 -14.52 -7.31 8.12
CA PRO A 61 -13.85 -6.23 8.83
C PRO A 61 -12.84 -6.77 9.85
N VAL A 62 -11.65 -6.16 9.93
CA VAL A 62 -10.67 -6.33 11.01
C VAL A 62 -10.20 -4.96 11.46
N VAL A 63 -10.52 -4.57 12.70
CA VAL A 63 -10.26 -3.23 13.22
C VAL A 63 -9.04 -3.24 14.13
N GLY A 64 -8.07 -2.41 13.83
CA GLY A 64 -6.88 -2.26 14.66
C GLY A 64 -5.66 -1.75 13.88
N ASP A 65 -4.57 -1.56 14.60
CA ASP A 65 -3.29 -1.16 14.01
C ASP A 65 -2.59 -2.37 13.37
N ALA A 66 -2.54 -2.39 12.04
CA ALA A 66 -1.88 -3.46 11.26
C ALA A 66 -0.38 -3.65 11.57
N THR A 67 0.20 -2.86 12.46
CA THR A 67 1.60 -3.01 12.87
C THR A 67 1.77 -3.87 14.14
N THR A 68 0.67 -4.30 14.76
CA THR A 68 0.68 -5.12 15.98
C THR A 68 0.51 -6.61 15.67
N THR A 69 1.02 -7.46 16.57
CA THR A 69 0.90 -8.92 16.43
C THR A 69 -0.54 -9.38 16.60
N GLU A 70 -1.29 -8.75 17.50
CA GLU A 70 -2.68 -9.07 17.77
C GLU A 70 -3.55 -8.89 16.52
N VAL A 71 -3.37 -7.77 15.81
CA VAL A 71 -4.08 -7.53 14.55
C VAL A 71 -3.62 -8.49 13.44
N HIS A 72 -2.34 -8.86 13.41
CA HIS A 72 -1.88 -9.93 12.50
C HIS A 72 -2.60 -11.27 12.78
N ASP A 73 -2.83 -11.61 14.06
CA ASP A 73 -3.57 -12.81 14.46
C ASP A 73 -5.03 -12.75 13.99
N GLU A 74 -5.70 -11.60 14.18
CA GLU A 74 -7.07 -11.37 13.75
C GLU A 74 -7.21 -11.44 12.21
N LEU A 75 -6.27 -10.84 11.47
CA LEU A 75 -6.24 -10.90 10.01
C LEU A 75 -6.14 -12.35 9.50
N LEU A 76 -5.27 -13.14 10.12
CA LEU A 76 -5.10 -14.55 9.75
C LEU A 76 -6.24 -15.44 10.29
N ALA A 77 -6.91 -15.07 11.37
CA ALA A 77 -8.14 -15.73 11.79
C ALA A 77 -9.29 -15.49 10.79
N ALA A 78 -9.39 -14.26 10.25
CA ALA A 78 -10.39 -13.91 9.23
C ALA A 78 -10.08 -14.52 7.85
N CYS A 79 -8.80 -14.69 7.50
CA CYS A 79 -8.37 -15.32 6.25
C CYS A 79 -7.08 -16.13 6.50
N PRO A 80 -7.18 -17.43 6.89
CA PRO A 80 -6.02 -18.25 7.24
C PRO A 80 -5.07 -18.51 6.08
N GLU A 81 -5.59 -18.53 4.86
CA GLU A 81 -4.85 -18.87 3.65
C GLU A 81 -5.02 -17.77 2.56
N PRO A 82 -4.49 -16.56 2.78
CA PRO A 82 -4.65 -15.50 1.78
C PRO A 82 -3.88 -15.83 0.50
N ASP A 83 -4.52 -15.56 -0.64
CA ASP A 83 -3.89 -15.61 -1.97
C ASP A 83 -3.16 -14.30 -2.28
N ILE A 84 -3.71 -13.19 -1.81
CA ILE A 84 -3.19 -11.83 -2.07
C ILE A 84 -3.02 -11.11 -0.74
N VAL A 85 -1.90 -10.41 -0.58
CA VAL A 85 -1.63 -9.57 0.59
C VAL A 85 -1.19 -8.18 0.13
N LEU A 86 -1.91 -7.16 0.59
CA LEU A 86 -1.50 -5.77 0.49
C LEU A 86 -0.83 -5.34 1.80
N LEU A 87 0.46 -5.06 1.72
CA LEU A 87 1.22 -4.42 2.80
C LEU A 87 1.08 -2.90 2.65
N ASN A 88 0.30 -2.30 3.51
CA ASN A 88 0.03 -0.87 3.52
C ASN A 88 -0.01 -0.34 4.95
N GLY A 89 0.39 0.91 5.12
CA GLY A 89 0.36 1.60 6.41
C GLY A 89 0.54 3.10 6.24
N GLU A 90 0.25 3.84 7.30
CA GLU A 90 0.45 5.28 7.32
C GLU A 90 1.94 5.63 7.34
N GLY A 91 2.34 6.59 6.51
CA GLY A 91 3.70 7.14 6.55
C GLY A 91 3.86 8.16 7.67
N PRO A 92 5.08 8.33 8.21
CA PRO A 92 5.36 9.35 9.21
C PRO A 92 5.17 10.76 8.65
N PRO A 93 5.00 11.77 9.52
CA PRO A 93 4.98 13.17 9.10
C PRO A 93 6.36 13.61 8.59
N PRO A 94 6.43 14.70 7.81
CA PRO A 94 7.70 15.37 7.49
C PRO A 94 8.41 15.81 8.76
N SER A 95 9.74 15.64 8.82
CA SER A 95 10.56 16.08 9.95
C SER A 95 11.94 16.52 9.46
N ALA A 96 12.49 17.58 10.04
CA ALA A 96 13.88 17.95 9.79
C ALA A 96 14.82 16.88 10.37
N PHE A 97 15.90 16.56 9.67
CA PHE A 97 16.78 15.45 10.04
C PHE A 97 17.36 15.60 11.47
N GLY A 98 17.66 16.83 11.86
CA GLY A 98 18.20 17.13 13.21
C GLY A 98 17.20 16.97 14.36
N ASP A 99 15.91 16.89 14.06
CA ASP A 99 14.84 16.76 15.05
C ASP A 99 14.42 15.29 15.28
N ILE A 100 15.03 14.36 14.53
CA ILE A 100 14.69 12.93 14.60
C ILE A 100 15.57 12.24 15.66
N ASP A 101 14.98 11.81 16.74
CA ASP A 101 15.66 11.06 17.78
C ASP A 101 15.66 9.52 17.51
N ALA A 102 16.39 8.79 18.37
CA ALA A 102 16.50 7.34 18.25
C ALA A 102 15.17 6.59 18.45
N GLY A 103 14.28 7.10 19.29
CA GLY A 103 12.96 6.53 19.53
C GLY A 103 12.07 6.65 18.29
N MET A 104 12.06 7.81 17.66
CA MET A 104 11.35 8.05 16.40
C MET A 104 11.84 7.13 15.29
N TRP A 105 13.16 6.92 15.18
CA TRP A 105 13.73 5.95 14.24
C TRP A 105 13.27 4.52 14.53
N ALA A 106 13.35 4.10 15.79
CA ALA A 106 12.96 2.74 16.19
C ALA A 106 11.48 2.47 15.90
N ASP A 107 10.59 3.39 16.28
CA ASP A 107 9.15 3.27 16.01
C ASP A 107 8.87 3.19 14.50
N THR A 108 9.45 4.09 13.74
CA THR A 108 9.19 4.14 12.28
C THR A 108 9.73 2.90 11.57
N LEU A 109 10.91 2.39 11.95
CA LEU A 109 11.45 1.14 11.43
C LEU A 109 10.54 -0.04 11.79
N GLN A 110 10.08 -0.11 13.03
CA GLN A 110 9.17 -1.15 13.50
C GLN A 110 7.88 -1.15 12.67
N ARG A 111 7.25 0.00 12.52
CA ARG A 111 5.94 0.13 11.85
C ARG A 111 6.02 -0.05 10.34
N THR A 112 7.05 0.52 9.70
CA THR A 112 7.11 0.61 8.23
C THR A 112 7.88 -0.54 7.58
N MET A 113 8.78 -1.20 8.32
CA MET A 113 9.63 -2.26 7.77
C MET A 113 9.46 -3.59 8.52
N VAL A 114 9.66 -3.59 9.85
CA VAL A 114 9.73 -4.85 10.60
C VAL A 114 8.37 -5.54 10.66
N SER A 115 7.31 -4.84 11.05
CA SER A 115 5.97 -5.42 11.18
C SER A 115 5.45 -6.01 9.85
N PRO A 116 5.50 -5.31 8.70
CA PRO A 116 5.13 -5.92 7.42
C PRO A 116 5.94 -7.18 7.07
N LEU A 117 7.25 -7.20 7.38
CA LEU A 117 8.09 -8.37 7.13
C LEU A 117 7.70 -9.55 8.02
N LEU A 118 7.37 -9.31 9.28
CA LEU A 118 6.87 -10.35 10.20
C LEU A 118 5.54 -10.94 9.70
N PHE A 119 4.67 -10.12 9.11
CA PHE A 119 3.45 -10.65 8.50
C PHE A 119 3.74 -11.51 7.26
N VAL A 120 4.67 -11.08 6.39
CA VAL A 120 5.10 -11.86 5.22
C VAL A 120 5.62 -13.24 5.64
N GLN A 121 6.41 -13.33 6.71
CA GLN A 121 6.90 -14.61 7.25
C GLN A 121 5.77 -15.59 7.58
N ARG A 122 4.61 -15.09 7.99
CA ARG A 122 3.47 -15.92 8.41
C ARG A 122 2.66 -16.47 7.24
N VAL A 123 2.75 -15.86 6.05
CA VAL A 123 1.91 -16.23 4.89
C VAL A 123 2.68 -16.87 3.75
N ILE A 124 3.97 -16.58 3.61
CA ILE A 124 4.74 -16.92 2.41
C ILE A 124 4.86 -18.42 2.18
N ASP A 125 5.09 -19.21 3.23
CA ASP A 125 5.24 -20.68 3.12
C ASP A 125 3.93 -21.33 2.65
N GLY A 126 2.78 -20.92 3.19
CA GLY A 126 1.47 -21.38 2.76
C GLY A 126 1.19 -21.01 1.29
N MET A 127 1.51 -19.81 0.86
CA MET A 127 1.41 -19.40 -0.54
C MET A 127 2.29 -20.24 -1.45
N GLN A 128 3.53 -20.55 -1.05
CA GLN A 128 4.45 -21.38 -1.83
C GLN A 128 3.94 -22.82 -1.96
N GLN A 129 3.40 -23.40 -0.87
CA GLN A 129 2.80 -24.74 -0.87
C GLN A 129 1.61 -24.84 -1.82
N ARG A 130 0.73 -23.84 -1.81
CA ARG A 130 -0.44 -23.76 -2.72
C ARG A 130 -0.06 -23.36 -4.15
N ARG A 131 1.22 -22.98 -4.39
CA ARG A 131 1.76 -22.51 -5.68
C ARG A 131 0.99 -21.32 -6.26
N PHE A 132 0.53 -20.44 -5.38
CA PHE A 132 -0.03 -19.14 -5.73
C PHE A 132 0.11 -18.16 -4.56
N GLY A 133 0.64 -16.97 -4.85
CA GLY A 133 0.70 -15.86 -3.91
C GLY A 133 1.02 -14.57 -4.61
N ARG A 134 0.41 -13.48 -4.15
CA ARG A 134 0.67 -12.11 -4.60
C ARG A 134 0.87 -11.21 -3.39
N ILE A 135 2.10 -10.79 -3.16
CA ILE A 135 2.45 -9.87 -2.07
C ILE A 135 2.82 -8.54 -2.70
N VAL A 136 2.09 -7.50 -2.38
CA VAL A 136 2.34 -6.16 -2.92
C VAL A 136 2.43 -5.16 -1.77
N ALA A 137 3.53 -4.41 -1.74
CA ALA A 137 3.71 -3.33 -0.77
C ALA A 137 3.41 -1.96 -1.41
N ILE A 138 2.62 -1.13 -0.74
CA ILE A 138 2.56 0.30 -1.05
C ILE A 138 3.75 0.97 -0.36
N SER A 139 4.65 1.49 -1.18
CA SER A 139 5.80 2.24 -0.70
C SER A 139 5.66 3.73 -1.07
N SER A 140 6.62 4.32 -1.75
CA SER A 140 6.60 5.72 -2.18
C SER A 140 7.58 5.94 -3.33
N ALA A 141 7.29 6.88 -4.21
CA ALA A 141 8.25 7.37 -5.22
C ALA A 141 9.57 7.87 -4.58
N MET A 142 9.51 8.29 -3.31
CA MET A 142 10.68 8.72 -2.53
C MET A 142 11.72 7.61 -2.28
N VAL A 143 11.40 6.34 -2.53
CA VAL A 143 12.39 5.25 -2.52
C VAL A 143 13.43 5.44 -3.62
N LYS A 144 13.02 6.00 -4.77
CA LYS A 144 13.92 6.32 -5.88
C LYS A 144 14.33 7.80 -5.92
N SER A 145 13.52 8.71 -5.36
CA SER A 145 13.78 10.16 -5.30
C SER A 145 13.67 10.67 -3.86
N PRO A 146 14.69 10.45 -3.00
CA PRO A 146 14.63 10.82 -1.59
C PRO A 146 14.46 12.33 -1.37
N ASN A 147 13.64 12.69 -0.39
CA ASN A 147 13.44 14.08 0.06
C ASN A 147 14.00 14.24 1.47
N PRO A 148 14.83 15.26 1.76
CA PRO A 148 15.46 15.44 3.08
C PRO A 148 14.48 15.51 4.27
N LEU A 149 13.29 16.10 4.06
CA LEU A 149 12.26 16.20 5.10
C LEU A 149 11.48 14.89 5.33
N MET A 150 11.72 13.87 4.52
CA MET A 150 11.00 12.60 4.57
C MET A 150 11.91 11.41 4.91
N SER A 151 13.02 11.66 5.60
CA SER A 151 14.03 10.63 5.93
C SER A 151 13.43 9.43 6.66
N MET A 152 12.57 9.67 7.64
CA MET A 152 11.84 8.61 8.34
C MET A 152 10.90 7.80 7.44
N SER A 153 10.40 8.39 6.36
CA SER A 153 9.55 7.67 5.40
C SER A 153 10.37 6.82 4.43
N HIS A 154 11.31 7.44 3.70
CA HIS A 154 12.00 6.72 2.62
C HIS A 154 13.05 5.72 3.12
N GLY A 155 13.72 5.97 4.26
CA GLY A 155 14.73 5.05 4.81
C GLY A 155 14.15 3.65 5.09
N PRO A 156 13.14 3.50 5.98
CA PRO A 156 12.51 2.21 6.25
C PRO A 156 11.84 1.57 5.04
N ARG A 157 11.21 2.38 4.16
CA ARG A 157 10.57 1.88 2.93
C ARG A 157 11.59 1.33 1.95
N LEU A 158 12.76 1.94 1.84
CA LEU A 158 13.86 1.40 1.03
C LEU A 158 14.36 0.08 1.59
N GLY A 159 14.51 -0.01 2.92
CA GLY A 159 14.87 -1.26 3.61
C GLY A 159 13.85 -2.37 3.35
N LEU A 160 12.55 -2.09 3.51
CA LEU A 160 11.48 -3.02 3.18
C LEU A 160 11.56 -3.48 1.72
N THR A 161 11.70 -2.53 0.78
CA THR A 161 11.79 -2.81 -0.66
C THR A 161 12.98 -3.73 -0.96
N GLY A 162 14.14 -3.50 -0.33
CA GLY A 162 15.34 -4.32 -0.49
C GLY A 162 15.13 -5.76 -0.01
N VAL A 163 14.52 -5.96 1.17
CA VAL A 163 14.23 -7.30 1.71
C VAL A 163 13.21 -8.03 0.84
N LEU A 164 12.11 -7.37 0.46
CA LEU A 164 11.08 -7.94 -0.42
C LEU A 164 11.66 -8.33 -1.79
N LYS A 165 12.56 -7.52 -2.35
CA LYS A 165 13.31 -7.86 -3.57
C LYS A 165 14.16 -9.12 -3.39
N GLY A 166 14.82 -9.27 -2.26
CA GLY A 166 15.58 -10.49 -1.95
C GLY A 166 14.69 -11.74 -1.93
N LEU A 167 13.58 -11.67 -1.17
CA LEU A 167 12.60 -12.77 -1.04
C LEU A 167 11.96 -13.16 -2.37
N SER A 168 11.68 -12.20 -3.24
CA SER A 168 11.04 -12.43 -4.53
C SER A 168 11.79 -13.42 -5.41
N LYS A 169 13.13 -13.49 -5.28
CA LYS A 169 13.97 -14.36 -6.11
C LYS A 169 13.75 -15.85 -5.85
N SER A 170 13.46 -16.24 -4.62
CA SER A 170 13.15 -17.63 -4.27
C SER A 170 11.64 -17.94 -4.37
N ALA A 171 10.79 -16.98 -3.99
CA ALA A 171 9.36 -17.17 -3.97
C ALA A 171 8.76 -17.38 -5.37
N VAL A 172 9.28 -16.75 -6.40
CA VAL A 172 8.76 -16.79 -7.76
C VAL A 172 8.78 -18.20 -8.38
N ALA A 173 9.69 -19.07 -7.99
CA ALA A 173 9.74 -20.48 -8.40
C ALA A 173 8.48 -21.26 -7.98
N HIS A 174 7.77 -20.77 -6.98
CA HIS A 174 6.52 -21.33 -6.46
C HIS A 174 5.28 -20.55 -6.90
N ASN A 175 5.38 -19.72 -7.96
CA ASN A 175 4.30 -18.84 -8.42
C ASN A 175 3.84 -17.82 -7.33
N VAL A 176 4.75 -17.41 -6.45
CA VAL A 176 4.54 -16.34 -5.49
C VAL A 176 5.31 -15.12 -5.96
N THR A 177 4.60 -14.07 -6.39
CA THR A 177 5.24 -12.82 -6.81
C THR A 177 5.21 -11.78 -5.68
N ILE A 178 6.29 -11.03 -5.55
CA ILE A 178 6.43 -9.98 -4.54
C ILE A 178 6.85 -8.71 -5.25
N ASN A 179 6.01 -7.68 -5.23
CA ASN A 179 6.26 -6.41 -5.90
C ASN A 179 6.00 -5.22 -4.99
N THR A 180 6.53 -4.07 -5.35
CA THR A 180 6.35 -2.82 -4.61
C THR A 180 5.79 -1.76 -5.55
N LEU A 181 4.71 -1.10 -5.18
CA LEU A 181 4.16 0.05 -5.89
C LEU A 181 4.67 1.35 -5.26
N LEU A 182 5.14 2.26 -6.09
CA LEU A 182 5.75 3.51 -5.70
C LEU A 182 4.87 4.70 -6.14
N PRO A 183 3.80 5.02 -5.40
CA PRO A 183 2.98 6.19 -5.70
C PRO A 183 3.75 7.50 -5.43
N GLU A 184 3.53 8.50 -6.28
CA GLU A 184 3.80 9.90 -5.99
C GLU A 184 2.54 10.51 -5.33
N ARG A 185 1.88 11.51 -5.93
CA ARG A 185 0.71 12.17 -5.38
C ARG A 185 -0.58 11.71 -6.06
N PHE A 186 -1.40 11.02 -5.30
CA PHE A 186 -2.76 10.61 -5.69
C PHE A 186 -3.78 11.41 -4.90
N ASP A 187 -4.89 11.77 -5.49
CA ASP A 187 -5.94 12.57 -4.87
C ASP A 187 -6.68 11.80 -3.77
N THR A 188 -6.11 11.82 -2.59
CA THR A 188 -6.60 11.13 -1.40
C THR A 188 -6.66 12.09 -0.21
N GLY A 189 -7.34 11.69 0.86
CA GLY A 189 -7.37 12.46 2.11
C GLY A 189 -5.97 12.80 2.65
N ARG A 190 -4.94 11.99 2.37
CA ARG A 190 -3.56 12.32 2.74
C ARG A 190 -3.06 13.58 2.03
N GLN A 191 -3.34 13.74 0.74
CA GLN A 191 -2.92 14.93 0.00
C GLN A 191 -3.72 16.18 0.39
N GLN A 192 -4.98 16.00 0.79
CA GLN A 192 -5.78 17.09 1.36
C GLN A 192 -5.16 17.57 2.67
N GLN A 193 -4.85 16.67 3.61
CA GLN A 193 -4.16 16.99 4.86
C GLN A 193 -2.80 17.66 4.63
N MET A 194 -2.04 17.22 3.64
CA MET A 194 -0.75 17.86 3.30
C MET A 194 -0.94 19.27 2.75
N ALA A 195 -1.98 19.53 1.97
CA ALA A 195 -2.32 20.87 1.52
C ALA A 195 -2.70 21.78 2.71
N GLU A 196 -3.51 21.29 3.65
CA GLU A 196 -3.88 22.00 4.88
C GLU A 196 -2.64 22.39 5.73
N LEU A 197 -1.68 21.47 5.86
CA LEU A 197 -0.41 21.74 6.55
C LEU A 197 0.39 22.86 5.84
N VAL A 198 0.46 22.83 4.52
CA VAL A 198 1.14 23.89 3.74
C VAL A 198 0.44 25.23 3.91
N MET A 199 -0.90 25.26 3.91
CA MET A 199 -1.68 26.47 4.20
C MET A 199 -1.30 27.07 5.55
N GLN A 200 -1.26 26.25 6.60
CA GLN A 200 -0.96 26.70 7.96
C GLN A 200 0.47 27.26 8.10
N HIS A 201 1.44 26.62 7.46
CA HIS A 201 2.85 27.00 7.60
C HIS A 201 3.28 28.16 6.68
N ARG A 202 2.62 28.36 5.53
CA ARG A 202 3.04 29.30 4.50
C ARG A 202 2.01 30.39 4.20
N GLY A 203 0.83 30.34 4.83
CA GLY A 203 -0.22 31.34 4.63
C GLY A 203 -0.86 31.30 3.24
N LEU A 204 -0.78 30.18 2.53
CA LEU A 204 -1.42 29.96 1.23
C LEU A 204 -2.90 29.65 1.41
N THR A 205 -3.69 29.89 0.38
CA THR A 205 -5.04 29.34 0.26
C THR A 205 -4.97 27.84 -0.04
N TYR A 206 -6.09 27.13 0.16
CA TYR A 206 -6.18 25.70 -0.18
C TYR A 206 -5.92 25.45 -1.67
N ASP A 207 -6.48 26.28 -2.53
CA ASP A 207 -6.32 26.14 -3.98
C ASP A 207 -4.87 26.37 -4.44
N GLU A 208 -4.17 27.35 -3.83
CA GLU A 208 -2.74 27.56 -4.09
C GLU A 208 -1.90 26.36 -3.63
N ALA A 209 -2.16 25.82 -2.43
CA ALA A 209 -1.46 24.66 -1.94
C ALA A 209 -1.71 23.41 -2.83
N ARG A 210 -2.95 23.23 -3.31
CA ARG A 210 -3.30 22.17 -4.26
C ARG A 210 -2.64 22.38 -5.64
N ALA A 211 -2.61 23.60 -6.13
CA ALA A 211 -1.92 23.94 -7.38
C ALA A 211 -0.42 23.64 -7.31
N GLU A 212 0.25 23.91 -6.19
CA GLU A 212 1.65 23.51 -5.98
C GLU A 212 1.84 21.97 -6.01
N GLN A 213 0.93 21.21 -5.41
CA GLN A 213 0.97 19.76 -5.50
C GLN A 213 0.89 19.28 -6.94
N VAL A 214 -0.02 19.85 -7.74
CA VAL A 214 -0.19 19.53 -9.16
C VAL A 214 1.04 19.94 -9.97
N ALA A 215 1.57 21.15 -9.75
CA ALA A 215 2.73 21.67 -10.48
C ALA A 215 3.99 20.82 -10.32
N SER A 216 4.09 20.05 -9.22
CA SER A 216 5.23 19.14 -8.99
C SER A 216 5.16 17.85 -9.81
N ILE A 217 4.03 17.56 -10.49
CA ILE A 217 3.80 16.34 -11.25
C ILE A 217 3.81 16.67 -12.74
N LYS A 218 4.63 15.97 -13.54
CA LYS A 218 4.76 16.22 -14.98
C LYS A 218 3.46 16.02 -15.75
N ALA A 219 2.60 15.10 -15.30
CA ALA A 219 1.27 14.88 -15.89
C ALA A 219 0.31 16.07 -15.70
N GLY A 220 0.67 17.11 -14.92
CA GLY A 220 -0.16 18.28 -14.66
C GLY A 220 -1.43 18.01 -13.87
N ARG A 221 -1.50 16.89 -13.15
CA ARG A 221 -2.61 16.49 -12.29
C ARG A 221 -2.16 15.52 -11.20
N LEU A 222 -2.95 15.40 -10.16
CA LEU A 222 -2.81 14.28 -9.22
C LEU A 222 -3.27 12.97 -9.88
N GLY A 223 -2.68 11.85 -9.46
CA GLY A 223 -3.20 10.53 -9.82
C GLY A 223 -4.58 10.30 -9.21
N ARG A 224 -5.47 9.64 -9.93
CA ARG A 224 -6.74 9.21 -9.37
C ARG A 224 -6.53 7.90 -8.60
N PRO A 225 -7.15 7.72 -7.42
CA PRO A 225 -7.02 6.49 -6.63
C PRO A 225 -7.33 5.23 -7.43
N GLU A 226 -8.29 5.28 -8.38
CA GLU A 226 -8.67 4.16 -9.23
C GLU A 226 -7.51 3.70 -10.13
N GLU A 227 -6.70 4.63 -10.65
CA GLU A 227 -5.51 4.30 -11.46
C GLU A 227 -4.50 3.47 -10.66
N PHE A 228 -4.41 3.74 -9.36
CA PHE A 228 -3.56 2.96 -8.44
C PHE A 228 -4.16 1.58 -8.16
N GLY A 229 -5.45 1.53 -7.84
CA GLY A 229 -6.16 0.28 -7.56
C GLY A 229 -6.15 -0.67 -8.76
N ASP A 230 -6.37 -0.17 -9.97
CA ASP A 230 -6.35 -0.97 -11.21
C ASP A 230 -4.94 -1.53 -11.49
N THR A 231 -3.90 -0.72 -11.26
CA THR A 231 -2.51 -1.21 -11.36
C THR A 231 -2.23 -2.29 -10.32
N PHE A 232 -2.70 -2.12 -9.08
CA PHE A 232 -2.57 -3.13 -8.03
C PHE A 232 -3.25 -4.43 -8.41
N ALA A 233 -4.50 -4.39 -8.88
CA ALA A 233 -5.23 -5.57 -9.32
C ALA A 233 -4.52 -6.28 -10.48
N PHE A 234 -3.99 -5.54 -11.46
CA PHE A 234 -3.18 -6.11 -12.54
C PHE A 234 -1.93 -6.81 -12.01
N VAL A 235 -1.17 -6.19 -11.10
CA VAL A 235 0.03 -6.80 -10.51
C VAL A 235 -0.29 -8.07 -9.71
N CYS A 236 -1.51 -8.18 -9.18
CA CYS A 236 -2.01 -9.38 -8.50
C CYS A 236 -2.55 -10.46 -9.46
N SER A 237 -2.73 -10.16 -10.73
CA SER A 237 -3.34 -11.06 -11.73
C SER A 237 -2.47 -12.28 -12.05
N VAL A 238 -3.07 -13.26 -12.76
CA VAL A 238 -2.31 -14.37 -13.34
C VAL A 238 -1.42 -13.91 -14.49
N GLN A 239 -1.82 -12.86 -15.23
CA GLN A 239 -1.05 -12.27 -16.33
C GLN A 239 0.26 -11.64 -15.85
N ALA A 240 0.29 -11.11 -14.64
CA ALA A 240 1.49 -10.56 -14.03
C ALA A 240 2.40 -11.62 -13.36
N GLY A 241 2.13 -12.91 -13.55
CA GLY A 241 2.88 -14.00 -12.89
C GLY A 241 4.37 -14.05 -13.21
N PHE A 242 4.84 -13.38 -14.28
CA PHE A 242 6.26 -13.22 -14.61
C PHE A 242 6.89 -11.91 -14.08
N MET A 243 6.09 -11.08 -13.39
CA MET A 243 6.54 -9.83 -12.76
C MET A 243 6.79 -10.08 -11.27
N SER A 244 8.06 -10.20 -10.85
CA SER A 244 8.40 -10.35 -9.43
C SER A 244 9.64 -9.54 -9.08
N GLY A 245 9.67 -8.98 -7.89
CA GLY A 245 10.74 -8.14 -7.40
C GLY A 245 10.81 -6.77 -8.08
N GLN A 246 9.71 -6.27 -8.62
CA GLN A 246 9.65 -4.98 -9.28
C GLN A 246 9.30 -3.86 -8.31
N SER A 247 9.85 -2.68 -8.57
CA SER A 247 9.49 -1.41 -7.92
C SER A 247 8.85 -0.52 -8.97
N ILE A 248 7.52 -0.57 -9.05
CA ILE A 248 6.71 0.02 -10.12
C ILE A 248 6.32 1.44 -9.71
N GLN A 249 6.78 2.43 -10.47
CA GLN A 249 6.43 3.83 -10.24
C GLN A 249 5.08 4.18 -10.85
N LEU A 250 4.28 4.91 -10.04
CA LEU A 250 3.03 5.54 -10.45
C LEU A 250 3.13 7.02 -10.04
N ASP A 251 3.81 7.81 -10.85
CA ASP A 251 4.29 9.14 -10.46
C ASP A 251 3.94 10.25 -11.48
N GLY A 252 3.15 9.93 -12.49
CA GLY A 252 2.78 10.90 -13.53
C GLY A 252 3.98 11.44 -14.31
N GLY A 253 5.06 10.62 -14.46
CA GLY A 253 6.27 10.97 -15.19
C GLY A 253 7.23 11.89 -14.43
N SER A 254 7.11 11.97 -13.10
CA SER A 254 7.92 12.92 -12.30
C SER A 254 9.34 12.43 -12.00
N TYR A 255 9.64 11.15 -12.19
CA TYR A 255 10.99 10.62 -11.99
C TYR A 255 11.87 10.89 -13.21
N ASP A 256 13.00 11.54 -12.99
CA ASP A 256 13.95 11.91 -14.07
C ASP A 256 14.95 10.80 -14.39
N GLY A 257 15.02 9.72 -13.62
CA GLY A 257 15.96 8.62 -13.85
C GLY A 257 15.43 7.60 -14.86
N VAL A 258 16.34 6.82 -15.42
CA VAL A 258 16.01 5.73 -16.37
C VAL A 258 15.74 4.41 -15.62
N PHE A 259 16.40 4.16 -14.45
CA PHE A 259 16.34 2.93 -13.67
C PHE A 259 15.86 3.16 -12.24
#